data_e00549b93c9dd11f81f77ba24d1950b1
#
_entry.id   e00549b93c9dd11f81f77ba24d1950b1
#
_cell.length_a   1.000
_cell.length_b   1.000
_cell.length_c   1.000
_cell.angle_alpha   90.00
_cell.angle_beta   90.00
_cell.angle_gamma   90.00
#
_symmetry.space_group_name_H-M   'P 1'
#
loop_
_entity.id
_entity.type
_entity.pdbx_description
1 polymer ?
#
loop_
_entity_poly.entity_id
_entity_poly.type
_entity_poly.pdbx_seq_one_letter_code
_entity_poly.pdbx_strand_id
1 'polypeptide(L)'
;MSNTEHHDVVVVGGGQAGLAIGYHLARQGVNFAILEAASEPAAAWRERWDSLRLFTPARYDSLPGLAFPGDLDRYPTRDEVAAYLADYARHFDLPVELNSRVNTIRRVDDGYVVDLDDHAYTAQQVVVATGPFQAPFVPPIAEQLEEGVVQMHSTAYRAPRSVPEGRVLVVGGGNTGFQIAEELSASREVHLSIGSRQTPLPQRVLGRDLFWYLEGTGLIRKTVDSRVGRRMSGRDTLIGSTPRRLRRRHGVELHGRAVAASGSIVRFADDAQLAVASVIWATGFRTDHSWIDAPVFDQAGRLEHKRGVTASPGLYFVGLSWQHTRGSALLGWVKDDAEHIAQQVASFRPAAASELAAAGTPTTD
;
A
#
# COMPACT_ATOMS: atom_id res chain seq x y z
N MET A 1 29.68 -17.56 -12.00
CA MET A 1 28.43 -18.32 -12.19
C MET A 1 27.41 -17.66 -11.29
N SER A 2 26.40 -17.00 -11.83
CA SER A 2 25.33 -16.42 -11.02
C SER A 2 24.62 -17.57 -10.29
N ASN A 3 24.55 -17.46 -8.96
CA ASN A 3 23.81 -18.40 -8.14
C ASN A 3 22.33 -18.23 -8.47
N THR A 4 21.69 -19.25 -9.03
CA THR A 4 20.26 -19.22 -9.38
C THR A 4 19.55 -20.21 -8.47
N GLU A 5 18.65 -19.73 -7.66
CA GLU A 5 17.80 -20.54 -6.80
C GLU A 5 16.45 -20.82 -7.46
N HIS A 6 15.86 -21.98 -7.19
CA HIS A 6 14.59 -22.38 -7.79
C HIS A 6 13.52 -22.58 -6.73
N HIS A 7 12.38 -21.93 -6.94
CA HIS A 7 11.17 -22.10 -6.13
C HIS A 7 9.95 -22.35 -7.04
N ASP A 8 8.90 -22.97 -6.48
CA ASP A 8 7.62 -23.05 -7.19
C ASP A 8 6.97 -21.66 -7.28
N VAL A 9 7.11 -20.87 -6.21
CA VAL A 9 6.54 -19.51 -6.10
C VAL A 9 7.57 -18.55 -5.50
N VAL A 10 7.74 -17.38 -6.11
CA VAL A 10 8.45 -16.24 -5.50
C VAL A 10 7.42 -15.16 -5.16
N VAL A 11 7.41 -14.72 -3.91
CA VAL A 11 6.61 -13.59 -3.43
C VAL A 11 7.51 -12.37 -3.30
N VAL A 12 7.16 -11.26 -3.95
CA VAL A 12 7.94 -10.02 -3.91
C VAL A 12 7.29 -9.00 -2.98
N GLY A 13 7.92 -8.76 -1.83
CA GLY A 13 7.50 -7.87 -0.75
C GLY A 13 7.10 -8.60 0.53
N GLY A 14 7.82 -8.35 1.63
CA GLY A 14 7.61 -8.92 2.97
C GLY A 14 6.67 -8.09 3.87
N GLY A 15 5.79 -7.28 3.28
CA GLY A 15 4.75 -6.54 3.98
C GLY A 15 3.52 -7.40 4.32
N GLN A 16 2.46 -6.75 4.81
CA GLN A 16 1.21 -7.42 5.22
C GLN A 16 0.62 -8.34 4.13
N ALA A 17 0.74 -7.97 2.87
CA ALA A 17 0.20 -8.75 1.75
C ALA A 17 1.04 -10.00 1.48
N GLY A 18 2.37 -9.85 1.45
CA GLY A 18 3.30 -10.97 1.25
C GLY A 18 3.28 -11.97 2.40
N LEU A 19 3.16 -11.50 3.63
CA LEU A 19 3.04 -12.38 4.79
C LEU A 19 1.68 -13.11 4.81
N ALA A 20 0.59 -12.44 4.41
CA ALA A 20 -0.72 -13.07 4.32
C ALA A 20 -0.77 -14.17 3.25
N ILE A 21 -0.17 -13.97 2.06
CA ILE A 21 -0.09 -15.01 1.05
C ILE A 21 0.86 -16.11 1.49
N GLY A 22 2.01 -15.78 2.11
CA GLY A 22 3.00 -16.74 2.63
C GLY A 22 2.38 -17.75 3.61
N TYR A 23 1.48 -17.29 4.49
CA TYR A 23 0.73 -18.16 5.37
C TYR A 23 -0.05 -19.24 4.61
N HIS A 24 -0.75 -18.86 3.55
CA HIS A 24 -1.52 -19.83 2.76
C HIS A 24 -0.63 -20.77 1.98
N LEU A 25 0.47 -20.27 1.38
CA LEU A 25 1.44 -21.10 0.65
C LEU A 25 2.11 -22.13 1.56
N ALA A 26 2.54 -21.72 2.77
CA ALA A 26 3.11 -22.61 3.76
C ALA A 26 2.14 -23.75 4.14
N ARG A 27 0.86 -23.43 4.36
CA ARG A 27 -0.18 -24.43 4.66
C ARG A 27 -0.49 -25.37 3.50
N GLN A 28 -0.20 -24.97 2.27
CA GLN A 28 -0.35 -25.80 1.07
C GLN A 28 0.89 -26.65 0.79
N GLY A 29 1.99 -26.47 1.55
CA GLY A 29 3.26 -27.19 1.34
C GLY A 29 3.98 -26.76 0.06
N VAL A 30 3.72 -25.55 -0.44
CA VAL A 30 4.39 -25.00 -1.63
C VAL A 30 5.82 -24.64 -1.27
N ASN A 31 6.78 -24.91 -2.14
CA ASN A 31 8.15 -24.40 -2.02
C ASN A 31 8.19 -22.94 -2.50
N PHE A 32 8.40 -21.98 -1.58
CA PHE A 32 8.39 -20.56 -1.92
C PHE A 32 9.41 -19.76 -1.11
N ALA A 33 9.75 -18.55 -1.61
CA ALA A 33 10.47 -17.52 -0.89
C ALA A 33 9.68 -16.22 -0.88
N ILE A 34 9.85 -15.39 0.16
CA ILE A 34 9.33 -14.01 0.25
C ILE A 34 10.53 -13.06 0.23
N LEU A 35 10.69 -12.30 -0.84
CA LEU A 35 11.81 -11.38 -1.02
C LEU A 35 11.43 -10.00 -0.48
N GLU A 36 12.13 -9.55 0.56
CA GLU A 36 11.93 -8.22 1.17
C GLU A 36 13.17 -7.35 0.95
N ALA A 37 12.96 -6.17 0.37
CA ALA A 37 14.06 -5.25 0.06
C ALA A 37 14.72 -4.62 1.30
N ALA A 38 14.01 -4.57 2.41
CA ALA A 38 14.49 -3.98 3.65
C ALA A 38 15.19 -5.02 4.56
N SER A 39 15.84 -4.53 5.61
CA SER A 39 16.54 -5.36 6.60
C SER A 39 15.64 -5.98 7.67
N GLU A 40 14.32 -5.72 7.63
CA GLU A 40 13.33 -6.33 8.50
C GLU A 40 12.00 -6.49 7.78
N PRO A 41 11.15 -7.46 8.15
CA PRO A 41 9.81 -7.59 7.59
C PRO A 41 8.96 -6.36 7.92
N ALA A 42 8.12 -5.96 6.97
CA ALA A 42 7.20 -4.83 7.15
C ALA A 42 7.86 -3.48 7.51
N ALA A 43 9.11 -3.26 7.16
CA ALA A 43 9.87 -2.01 7.40
C ALA A 43 9.10 -0.76 6.96
N ALA A 44 8.31 -0.86 5.88
CA ALA A 44 7.46 0.23 5.40
C ALA A 44 6.51 0.82 6.46
N TRP A 45 6.16 0.08 7.51
CA TRP A 45 5.40 0.59 8.65
C TRP A 45 6.27 1.41 9.60
N ARG A 46 7.48 0.95 9.94
CA ARG A 46 8.42 1.69 10.80
C ARG A 46 8.91 2.98 10.16
N GLU A 47 8.93 3.04 8.85
CA GLU A 47 9.31 4.22 8.09
C GLU A 47 8.26 5.33 8.06
N ARG A 48 7.08 5.12 8.64
CA ARG A 48 6.06 6.17 8.79
C ARG A 48 6.41 7.11 9.95
N TRP A 49 5.67 8.21 10.08
CA TRP A 49 5.88 9.18 11.18
C TRP A 49 5.54 8.57 12.55
N ASP A 50 6.20 9.10 13.57
CA ASP A 50 6.23 8.50 14.91
C ASP A 50 4.84 8.36 15.55
N SER A 51 3.96 9.33 15.35
CA SER A 51 2.61 9.35 15.94
C SER A 51 1.55 8.63 15.12
N LEU A 52 1.90 8.00 13.98
CA LEU A 52 0.91 7.31 13.16
C LEU A 52 0.11 6.29 13.95
N ARG A 53 -1.20 6.41 13.86
CA ARG A 53 -2.16 5.38 14.31
C ARG A 53 -3.04 4.95 13.16
N LEU A 54 -3.35 3.67 13.13
CA LEU A 54 -4.34 3.16 12.22
C LEU A 54 -5.70 3.80 12.52
N PHE A 55 -6.51 3.94 11.50
CA PHE A 55 -7.92 4.33 11.66
C PHE A 55 -8.85 3.11 11.85
N THR A 56 -8.31 1.90 11.73
CA THR A 56 -9.01 0.64 12.02
C THR A 56 -8.73 0.22 13.46
N PRO A 57 -9.74 -0.21 14.23
CA PRO A 57 -9.52 -0.84 15.53
C PRO A 57 -8.81 -2.19 15.39
N ALA A 58 -7.97 -2.55 16.37
CA ALA A 58 -7.15 -3.76 16.38
C ALA A 58 -7.93 -5.05 16.09
N ARG A 59 -9.22 -5.12 16.46
CA ARG A 59 -10.11 -6.26 16.16
C ARG A 59 -10.24 -6.56 14.67
N TYR A 60 -9.98 -5.58 13.81
CA TYR A 60 -10.05 -5.70 12.35
C TYR A 60 -8.69 -5.82 11.68
N ASP A 61 -7.60 -5.81 12.44
CA ASP A 61 -6.24 -5.72 11.88
C ASP A 61 -5.47 -7.06 11.91
N SER A 62 -6.19 -8.18 12.12
CA SER A 62 -5.59 -9.51 12.16
C SER A 62 -5.35 -10.09 10.77
N LEU A 63 -4.16 -10.63 10.52
CA LEU A 63 -3.86 -11.51 9.42
C LEU A 63 -4.40 -12.93 9.68
N PRO A 64 -4.43 -13.83 8.66
CA PRO A 64 -4.95 -15.18 8.86
C PRO A 64 -4.11 -15.98 9.86
N GLY A 65 -4.78 -16.70 10.75
CA GLY A 65 -4.12 -17.61 11.71
C GLY A 65 -3.58 -16.99 12.98
N LEU A 66 -3.38 -15.66 13.06
CA LEU A 66 -2.87 -14.98 14.26
C LEU A 66 -3.66 -13.70 14.53
N ALA A 67 -4.26 -13.60 15.72
CA ALA A 67 -4.97 -12.40 16.14
C ALA A 67 -4.03 -11.23 16.43
N PHE A 68 -4.46 -10.00 16.12
CA PHE A 68 -3.73 -8.81 16.53
C PHE A 68 -3.76 -8.69 18.07
N PRO A 69 -2.63 -8.45 18.75
CA PRO A 69 -2.54 -8.53 20.20
C PRO A 69 -3.17 -7.34 20.93
N GLY A 70 -3.55 -7.52 22.20
CA GLY A 70 -3.96 -6.48 23.13
C GLY A 70 -5.43 -6.09 23.05
N ASP A 71 -5.77 -4.86 23.48
CA ASP A 71 -7.14 -4.35 23.47
C ASP A 71 -7.67 -4.20 22.05
N LEU A 72 -8.77 -4.88 21.77
CA LEU A 72 -9.37 -4.95 20.44
C LEU A 72 -10.04 -3.65 19.98
N ASP A 73 -10.33 -2.73 20.89
CA ASP A 73 -11.00 -1.45 20.57
C ASP A 73 -10.02 -0.28 20.37
N ARG A 74 -8.73 -0.49 20.65
CA ARG A 74 -7.69 0.51 20.40
C ARG A 74 -7.33 0.62 18.93
N TYR A 75 -6.76 1.75 18.55
CA TYR A 75 -6.19 1.99 17.23
C TYR A 75 -4.68 1.76 17.30
N PRO A 76 -4.15 0.70 16.64
CA PRO A 76 -2.73 0.37 16.71
C PRO A 76 -1.83 1.49 16.22
N THR A 77 -0.65 1.61 16.82
CA THR A 77 0.44 2.45 16.32
C THR A 77 1.19 1.76 15.19
N ARG A 78 1.97 2.51 14.41
CA ARG A 78 2.86 1.94 13.39
C ARG A 78 3.81 0.87 13.95
N ASP A 79 4.37 1.12 15.15
CA ASP A 79 5.34 0.22 15.77
C ASP A 79 4.69 -1.08 16.24
N GLU A 80 3.45 -1.02 16.73
CA GLU A 80 2.67 -2.21 17.06
C GLU A 80 2.33 -3.03 15.82
N VAL A 81 2.02 -2.37 14.69
CA VAL A 81 1.78 -3.07 13.41
C VAL A 81 3.07 -3.72 12.91
N ALA A 82 4.18 -3.00 12.92
CA ALA A 82 5.47 -3.54 12.49
C ALA A 82 5.90 -4.73 13.36
N ALA A 83 5.76 -4.62 14.70
CA ALA A 83 6.04 -5.70 15.62
C ALA A 83 5.16 -6.92 15.36
N TYR A 84 3.84 -6.71 15.21
CA TYR A 84 2.89 -7.79 14.90
C TYR A 84 3.25 -8.53 13.60
N LEU A 85 3.62 -7.82 12.54
CA LEU A 85 3.99 -8.42 11.25
C LEU A 85 5.33 -9.19 11.33
N ALA A 86 6.31 -8.66 12.06
CA ALA A 86 7.56 -9.38 12.32
C ALA A 86 7.32 -10.65 13.16
N ASP A 87 6.46 -10.56 14.17
CA ASP A 87 6.05 -11.71 15.00
C ASP A 87 5.27 -12.73 14.17
N TYR A 88 4.44 -12.27 13.24
CA TYR A 88 3.68 -13.12 12.33
C TYR A 88 4.61 -13.96 11.43
N ALA A 89 5.62 -13.32 10.82
CA ALA A 89 6.60 -14.02 10.00
C ALA A 89 7.32 -15.12 10.79
N ARG A 90 7.75 -14.82 12.02
CA ARG A 90 8.42 -15.77 12.92
C ARG A 90 7.48 -16.87 13.42
N HIS A 91 6.24 -16.53 13.78
CA HIS A 91 5.26 -17.48 14.32
C HIS A 91 4.93 -18.60 13.34
N PHE A 92 4.88 -18.30 12.06
CA PHE A 92 4.59 -19.26 11.00
C PHE A 92 5.83 -19.74 10.24
N ASP A 93 7.03 -19.40 10.72
CA ASP A 93 8.31 -19.77 10.10
C ASP A 93 8.34 -19.48 8.59
N LEU A 94 7.86 -18.28 8.21
CA LEU A 94 7.77 -17.91 6.81
C LEU A 94 9.18 -17.62 6.23
N PRO A 95 9.51 -18.14 5.04
CA PRO A 95 10.83 -17.99 4.43
C PRO A 95 11.00 -16.56 3.86
N VAL A 96 11.19 -15.58 4.75
CA VAL A 96 11.42 -14.17 4.39
C VAL A 96 12.91 -13.91 4.23
N GLU A 97 13.31 -13.57 3.02
CA GLU A 97 14.67 -13.21 2.68
C GLU A 97 14.79 -11.68 2.67
N LEU A 98 15.56 -11.17 3.63
CA LEU A 98 15.75 -9.74 3.86
C LEU A 98 16.89 -9.20 3.00
N ASN A 99 16.91 -7.87 2.78
CA ASN A 99 17.87 -7.19 1.89
C ASN A 99 17.85 -7.73 0.44
N SER A 100 16.74 -8.32 0.04
CA SER A 100 16.52 -8.98 -1.24
C SER A 100 15.67 -8.10 -2.15
N ARG A 101 16.28 -7.01 -2.66
CA ARG A 101 15.63 -6.09 -3.58
C ARG A 101 15.52 -6.70 -4.97
N VAL A 102 14.30 -6.89 -5.44
CA VAL A 102 14.02 -7.33 -6.81
C VAL A 102 14.18 -6.14 -7.76
N ASN A 103 15.01 -6.30 -8.77
CA ASN A 103 15.26 -5.32 -9.82
C ASN A 103 14.41 -5.53 -11.06
N THR A 104 14.22 -6.79 -11.48
CA THR A 104 13.33 -7.14 -12.60
C THR A 104 12.62 -8.46 -12.37
N ILE A 105 11.42 -8.58 -12.96
CA ILE A 105 10.74 -9.86 -13.19
C ILE A 105 10.60 -9.99 -14.70
N ARG A 106 11.16 -11.07 -15.27
CA ARG A 106 11.06 -11.37 -16.70
C ARG A 106 10.33 -12.68 -16.94
N ARG A 107 9.37 -12.67 -17.87
CA ARG A 107 8.74 -13.88 -18.34
C ARG A 107 9.71 -14.71 -19.17
N VAL A 108 9.79 -16.00 -18.89
CA VAL A 108 10.49 -17.01 -19.68
C VAL A 108 9.54 -18.15 -20.05
N ASP A 109 9.97 -19.08 -20.92
CA ASP A 109 9.08 -20.11 -21.47
C ASP A 109 8.32 -20.89 -20.38
N ASP A 110 9.01 -21.34 -19.34
CA ASP A 110 8.45 -22.20 -18.28
C ASP A 110 8.20 -21.45 -16.94
N GLY A 111 8.11 -20.13 -16.95
CA GLY A 111 7.88 -19.37 -15.72
C GLY A 111 8.48 -17.98 -15.75
N TYR A 112 9.21 -17.64 -14.70
CA TYR A 112 9.77 -16.31 -14.48
C TYR A 112 11.20 -16.38 -13.97
N VAL A 113 11.99 -15.38 -14.36
CA VAL A 113 13.27 -15.03 -13.73
C VAL A 113 13.06 -13.76 -12.93
N VAL A 114 13.45 -13.80 -11.66
CA VAL A 114 13.39 -12.67 -10.72
C VAL A 114 14.82 -12.28 -10.40
N ASP A 115 15.27 -11.15 -10.95
CA ASP A 115 16.66 -10.70 -10.83
C ASP A 115 16.82 -9.77 -9.62
N LEU A 116 17.87 -10.00 -8.84
CA LEU A 116 18.38 -9.15 -7.77
C LEU A 116 19.75 -8.56 -8.21
N ASP A 117 20.45 -7.86 -7.32
CA ASP A 117 21.73 -7.23 -7.66
C ASP A 117 22.85 -8.25 -7.94
N ASP A 118 22.91 -9.35 -7.20
CA ASP A 118 24.01 -10.32 -7.17
C ASP A 118 23.62 -11.74 -7.56
N HIS A 119 22.34 -12.06 -7.58
CA HIS A 119 21.79 -13.38 -7.92
C HIS A 119 20.39 -13.30 -8.52
N ALA A 120 19.83 -14.43 -8.91
CA ALA A 120 18.48 -14.51 -9.47
C ALA A 120 17.73 -15.74 -8.94
N TYR A 121 16.43 -15.62 -8.91
CA TYR A 121 15.52 -16.74 -8.67
C TYR A 121 14.82 -17.15 -9.96
N THR A 122 14.57 -18.44 -10.10
CA THR A 122 13.63 -18.95 -11.10
C THR A 122 12.39 -19.46 -10.39
N ALA A 123 11.22 -19.15 -10.92
CA ALA A 123 9.96 -19.62 -10.34
C ALA A 123 8.93 -19.92 -11.43
N GLN A 124 8.09 -20.92 -11.19
CA GLN A 124 6.94 -21.17 -12.07
C GLN A 124 5.89 -20.05 -11.92
N GLN A 125 5.80 -19.48 -10.73
CA GLN A 125 4.81 -18.47 -10.41
C GLN A 125 5.42 -17.34 -9.57
N VAL A 126 4.92 -16.12 -9.75
CA VAL A 126 5.35 -14.94 -8.99
C VAL A 126 4.12 -14.21 -8.44
N VAL A 127 4.18 -13.81 -7.17
CA VAL A 127 3.18 -12.98 -6.51
C VAL A 127 3.79 -11.62 -6.15
N VAL A 128 3.36 -10.56 -6.81
CA VAL A 128 3.79 -9.20 -6.50
C VAL A 128 2.95 -8.64 -5.34
N ALA A 129 3.60 -8.45 -4.19
CA ALA A 129 3.00 -8.03 -2.92
C ALA A 129 3.60 -6.70 -2.40
N THR A 130 4.13 -5.86 -3.29
CA THR A 130 4.82 -4.60 -2.95
C THR A 130 3.88 -3.47 -2.50
N GLY A 131 2.58 -3.70 -2.57
CA GLY A 131 1.54 -2.74 -2.14
C GLY A 131 1.43 -1.50 -3.03
N PRO A 132 0.57 -0.53 -2.66
CA PRO A 132 0.26 0.63 -3.50
C PRO A 132 1.14 1.87 -3.21
N PHE A 133 2.05 1.81 -2.22
CA PHE A 133 2.81 2.97 -1.74
C PHE A 133 4.28 2.89 -2.17
N GLN A 134 4.52 2.79 -3.49
CA GLN A 134 5.85 2.50 -4.05
C GLN A 134 6.68 3.77 -4.25
N ALA A 135 6.32 4.62 -5.20
CA ALA A 135 7.07 5.83 -5.54
C ALA A 135 6.39 7.09 -4.96
N PRO A 136 7.01 7.83 -4.03
CA PRO A 136 6.48 9.10 -3.52
C PRO A 136 6.20 10.07 -4.67
N PHE A 137 5.02 10.70 -4.65
CA PHE A 137 4.67 11.69 -5.66
C PHE A 137 4.88 13.10 -5.12
N VAL A 138 5.84 13.83 -5.67
CA VAL A 138 6.05 15.27 -5.44
C VAL A 138 5.59 16.01 -6.70
N PRO A 139 4.67 16.99 -6.57
CA PRO A 139 4.20 17.76 -7.73
C PRO A 139 5.31 18.64 -8.34
N PRO A 140 5.30 18.91 -9.67
CA PRO A 140 6.31 19.72 -10.33
C PRO A 140 6.48 21.14 -9.78
N ILE A 141 5.46 21.71 -9.13
CA ILE A 141 5.54 23.01 -8.45
C ILE A 141 6.61 23.04 -7.35
N ALA A 142 7.04 21.91 -6.83
CA ALA A 142 8.11 21.78 -5.85
C ALA A 142 9.44 22.36 -6.38
N GLU A 143 9.72 22.20 -7.66
CA GLU A 143 10.93 22.69 -8.32
C GLU A 143 10.98 24.22 -8.44
N GLN A 144 9.84 24.90 -8.23
CA GLN A 144 9.70 26.35 -8.29
C GLN A 144 9.98 27.03 -6.94
N LEU A 145 10.14 26.25 -5.88
CA LEU A 145 10.51 26.77 -4.55
C LEU A 145 12.02 26.96 -4.47
N GLU A 146 12.45 28.02 -3.79
CA GLU A 146 13.86 28.30 -3.56
C GLU A 146 14.51 27.31 -2.57
N GLU A 147 15.83 27.16 -2.62
CA GLU A 147 16.59 26.24 -1.76
C GLU A 147 16.43 26.51 -0.25
N GLY A 148 16.08 27.74 0.13
CA GLY A 148 15.81 28.11 1.53
C GLY A 148 14.54 27.48 2.11
N VAL A 149 13.62 27.01 1.28
CA VAL A 149 12.39 26.33 1.71
C VAL A 149 12.66 24.84 1.90
N VAL A 150 12.51 24.36 3.14
CA VAL A 150 12.70 22.94 3.44
C VAL A 150 11.52 22.14 2.87
N GLN A 151 11.82 21.21 1.99
CA GLN A 151 10.82 20.36 1.36
C GLN A 151 11.02 18.89 1.71
N MET A 152 9.93 18.20 2.01
CA MET A 152 9.97 16.73 2.19
C MET A 152 8.66 16.09 1.76
N HIS A 153 8.74 14.88 1.22
CA HIS A 153 7.56 14.05 1.09
C HIS A 153 7.15 13.48 2.46
N SER A 154 5.88 13.14 2.65
CA SER A 154 5.36 12.58 3.92
C SER A 154 6.07 11.29 4.37
N THR A 155 6.76 10.59 3.48
CA THR A 155 7.61 9.43 3.82
C THR A 155 8.87 9.81 4.59
N ALA A 156 9.38 11.01 4.42
CA ALA A 156 10.54 11.53 5.15
C ALA A 156 10.17 12.25 6.46
N TYR A 157 8.91 12.62 6.62
CA TYR A 157 8.42 13.20 7.87
C TYR A 157 8.41 12.17 9.01
N ARG A 158 8.95 12.51 10.17
CA ARG A 158 8.97 11.64 11.35
C ARG A 158 8.21 12.22 12.54
N ALA A 159 8.45 13.49 12.87
CA ALA A 159 7.85 14.17 14.01
C ALA A 159 7.98 15.69 13.84
N PRO A 160 7.26 16.52 14.63
CA PRO A 160 7.37 17.98 14.57
C PRO A 160 8.80 18.52 14.70
N ARG A 161 9.66 17.85 15.49
CA ARG A 161 11.07 18.23 15.66
C ARG A 161 11.92 18.12 14.38
N SER A 162 11.46 17.34 13.38
CA SER A 162 12.16 17.21 12.09
C SER A 162 11.82 18.32 11.10
N VAL A 163 10.92 19.23 11.47
CA VAL A 163 10.50 20.36 10.64
C VAL A 163 11.02 21.66 11.26
N PRO A 164 11.71 22.51 10.50
CA PRO A 164 12.21 23.81 11.00
C PRO A 164 11.10 24.70 11.58
N GLU A 165 11.51 25.68 12.37
CA GLU A 165 10.58 26.73 12.84
C GLU A 165 10.06 27.57 11.68
N GLY A 166 8.88 28.15 11.87
CA GLY A 166 8.22 28.97 10.88
C GLY A 166 6.94 28.33 10.34
N ARG A 167 6.43 28.96 9.28
CA ARG A 167 5.15 28.57 8.67
C ARG A 167 5.31 27.32 7.82
N VAL A 168 4.48 26.30 8.10
CA VAL A 168 4.51 25.01 7.42
C VAL A 168 3.28 24.86 6.52
N LEU A 169 3.50 24.53 5.26
CA LEU A 169 2.43 24.11 4.35
C LEU A 169 2.45 22.58 4.19
N VAL A 170 1.34 21.94 4.55
CA VAL A 170 1.10 20.53 4.19
C VAL A 170 0.25 20.51 2.91
N VAL A 171 0.72 19.81 1.87
CA VAL A 171 0.00 19.71 0.59
C VAL A 171 -0.57 18.30 0.46
N GLY A 172 -1.89 18.18 0.50
CA GLY A 172 -2.60 16.90 0.34
C GLY A 172 -3.75 16.73 1.34
N GLY A 173 -4.93 16.50 0.82
CA GLY A 173 -6.19 16.39 1.60
C GLY A 173 -6.55 14.97 2.04
N GLY A 174 -5.65 13.98 1.93
CA GLY A 174 -5.86 12.61 2.41
C GLY A 174 -5.62 12.47 3.93
N ASN A 175 -5.83 11.25 4.44
CA ASN A 175 -5.63 10.96 5.89
C ASN A 175 -4.23 11.35 6.38
N THR A 176 -3.19 11.08 5.59
CA THR A 176 -1.79 11.47 5.92
C THR A 176 -1.64 12.97 6.12
N GLY A 177 -2.12 13.78 5.17
CA GLY A 177 -2.01 15.25 5.29
C GLY A 177 -2.76 15.79 6.50
N PHE A 178 -3.93 15.25 6.80
CA PHE A 178 -4.72 15.67 7.97
C PHE A 178 -4.05 15.29 9.28
N GLN A 179 -3.51 14.07 9.41
CA GLN A 179 -2.84 13.62 10.64
C GLN A 179 -1.55 14.42 10.89
N ILE A 180 -0.74 14.63 9.85
CA ILE A 180 0.50 15.43 9.95
C ILE A 180 0.18 16.90 10.29
N ALA A 181 -0.82 17.49 9.65
CA ALA A 181 -1.22 18.87 9.95
C ALA A 181 -1.77 19.03 11.37
N GLU A 182 -2.55 18.04 11.85
CA GLU A 182 -3.05 18.01 13.23
C GLU A 182 -1.90 17.92 14.24
N GLU A 183 -0.93 17.03 14.03
CA GLU A 183 0.24 16.87 14.89
C GLU A 183 1.10 18.14 14.93
N LEU A 184 1.45 18.68 13.76
CA LEU A 184 2.30 19.86 13.65
C LEU A 184 1.69 21.12 14.26
N SER A 185 0.37 21.24 14.23
CA SER A 185 -0.36 22.43 14.75
C SER A 185 -0.16 22.65 16.25
N ALA A 186 0.31 21.65 17.00
CA ALA A 186 0.64 21.80 18.41
C ALA A 186 1.89 22.68 18.64
N SER A 187 2.75 22.88 17.63
CA SER A 187 4.04 23.58 17.79
C SER A 187 4.41 24.47 16.59
N ARG A 188 3.62 24.52 15.54
CA ARG A 188 3.90 25.28 14.31
C ARG A 188 2.63 26.00 13.81
N GLU A 189 2.84 27.10 13.07
CA GLU A 189 1.79 27.70 12.24
C GLU A 189 1.59 26.82 10.99
N VAL A 190 0.45 26.12 10.92
CA VAL A 190 0.21 25.10 9.89
C VAL A 190 -0.90 25.53 8.93
N HIS A 191 -0.59 25.39 7.65
CA HIS A 191 -1.53 25.55 6.54
C HIS A 191 -1.70 24.21 5.83
N LEU A 192 -2.92 23.87 5.39
CA LEU A 192 -3.22 22.65 4.66
C LEU A 192 -3.85 22.97 3.31
N SER A 193 -3.18 22.58 2.22
CA SER A 193 -3.70 22.69 0.86
C SER A 193 -4.49 21.44 0.48
N ILE A 194 -5.77 21.61 0.10
CA ILE A 194 -6.69 20.54 -0.26
C ILE A 194 -7.06 20.66 -1.73
N GLY A 195 -6.51 19.81 -2.58
CA GLY A 195 -6.68 19.86 -4.03
C GLY A 195 -7.92 19.14 -4.58
N SER A 196 -8.60 18.31 -3.78
CA SER A 196 -9.77 17.54 -4.17
C SER A 196 -10.87 17.58 -3.10
N ARG A 197 -12.12 17.31 -3.53
CA ARG A 197 -13.23 17.24 -2.57
C ARG A 197 -13.12 15.99 -1.72
N GLN A 198 -13.03 16.18 -0.40
CA GLN A 198 -12.98 15.11 0.58
C GLN A 198 -14.37 14.58 0.91
N THR A 199 -14.46 13.28 1.25
CA THR A 199 -15.66 12.66 1.83
C THR A 199 -15.35 12.30 3.30
N PRO A 200 -15.58 13.22 4.26
CA PRO A 200 -15.29 12.95 5.65
C PRO A 200 -16.27 11.93 6.23
N LEU A 201 -15.72 10.91 6.88
CA LEU A 201 -16.47 9.94 7.66
C LEU A 201 -16.04 10.02 9.13
N PRO A 202 -17.00 10.04 10.06
CA PRO A 202 -16.68 10.04 11.49
C PRO A 202 -16.04 8.72 11.90
N GLN A 203 -15.05 8.77 12.79
CA GLN A 203 -14.40 7.58 13.34
C GLN A 203 -15.38 6.72 14.15
N ARG A 204 -16.28 7.38 14.87
CA ARG A 204 -17.35 6.73 15.68
C ARG A 204 -18.71 7.35 15.40
N VAL A 205 -19.72 6.50 15.36
CA VAL A 205 -21.13 6.86 15.22
C VAL A 205 -21.91 6.11 16.29
N LEU A 206 -22.73 6.81 17.08
CA LEU A 206 -23.54 6.23 18.16
C LEU A 206 -22.75 5.27 19.08
N GLY A 207 -21.52 5.65 19.45
CA GLY A 207 -20.64 4.87 20.32
C GLY A 207 -19.92 3.69 19.66
N ARG A 208 -20.24 3.33 18.43
CA ARG A 208 -19.60 2.27 17.66
C ARG A 208 -18.58 2.85 16.67
N ASP A 209 -17.53 2.08 16.39
CA ASP A 209 -16.56 2.43 15.35
C ASP A 209 -17.17 2.36 13.94
N LEU A 210 -16.67 3.18 13.02
CA LEU A 210 -17.09 3.18 11.62
C LEU A 210 -16.99 1.78 10.98
N PHE A 211 -15.92 1.06 11.26
CA PHE A 211 -15.67 -0.27 10.69
C PHE A 211 -16.65 -1.33 11.19
N TRP A 212 -17.22 -1.14 12.38
CA TRP A 212 -18.32 -2.00 12.86
C TRP A 212 -19.54 -1.93 11.91
N TYR A 213 -19.86 -0.71 11.43
CA TYR A 213 -20.96 -0.54 10.46
C TYR A 213 -20.57 -1.05 9.06
N LEU A 214 -19.34 -0.77 8.60
CA LEU A 214 -18.87 -1.20 7.29
C LEU A 214 -18.83 -2.73 7.16
N GLU A 215 -18.43 -3.44 8.22
CA GLU A 215 -18.46 -4.91 8.29
C GLU A 215 -19.92 -5.42 8.41
N GLY A 216 -20.68 -4.93 9.37
CA GLY A 216 -22.04 -5.39 9.64
C GLY A 216 -22.98 -5.19 8.44
N THR A 217 -22.76 -4.18 7.62
CA THR A 217 -23.55 -3.93 6.38
C THR A 217 -22.92 -4.58 5.14
N GLY A 218 -21.72 -5.17 5.24
CA GLY A 218 -20.97 -5.71 4.13
C GLY A 218 -20.45 -4.65 3.13
N LEU A 219 -20.47 -3.36 3.49
CA LEU A 219 -20.00 -2.28 2.61
C LEU A 219 -18.51 -2.37 2.34
N ILE A 220 -17.70 -2.81 3.30
CA ILE A 220 -16.25 -2.99 3.16
C ILE A 220 -15.91 -4.03 2.09
N ARG A 221 -16.80 -5.00 1.86
CA ARG A 221 -16.66 -6.13 0.93
C ARG A 221 -17.30 -5.87 -0.44
N LYS A 222 -17.84 -4.65 -0.69
CA LYS A 222 -18.38 -4.32 -2.00
C LYS A 222 -17.27 -4.25 -3.03
N THR A 223 -17.40 -5.07 -4.08
CA THR A 223 -16.40 -5.22 -5.13
C THR A 223 -16.36 -4.02 -6.06
N VAL A 224 -15.22 -3.78 -6.68
CA VAL A 224 -15.02 -2.71 -7.69
C VAL A 224 -15.99 -2.84 -8.87
N ASP A 225 -16.46 -4.04 -9.18
CA ASP A 225 -17.43 -4.30 -10.25
C ASP A 225 -18.86 -3.92 -9.88
N SER A 226 -19.16 -3.78 -8.58
CA SER A 226 -20.47 -3.36 -8.12
C SER A 226 -20.69 -1.86 -8.33
N ARG A 227 -21.96 -1.43 -8.50
CA ARG A 227 -22.31 0.00 -8.60
C ARG A 227 -21.83 0.80 -7.37
N VAL A 228 -21.93 0.21 -6.18
CA VAL A 228 -21.52 0.82 -4.92
C VAL A 228 -20.00 0.92 -4.85
N GLY A 229 -19.28 -0.16 -5.14
CA GLY A 229 -17.81 -0.18 -5.12
C GLY A 229 -17.21 0.83 -6.12
N ARG A 230 -17.70 0.87 -7.36
CA ARG A 230 -17.27 1.89 -8.35
C ARG A 230 -17.47 3.32 -7.87
N ARG A 231 -18.60 3.60 -7.19
CA ARG A 231 -18.85 4.94 -6.62
C ARG A 231 -17.93 5.26 -5.44
N MET A 232 -17.54 4.26 -4.66
CA MET A 232 -16.63 4.43 -3.51
C MET A 232 -15.18 4.57 -3.95
N SER A 233 -14.71 3.80 -4.93
CA SER A 233 -13.31 3.81 -5.39
C SER A 233 -12.88 5.14 -6.02
N GLY A 234 -13.82 5.89 -6.59
CA GLY A 234 -13.54 7.23 -7.16
C GLY A 234 -13.51 8.38 -6.15
N ARG A 235 -13.50 8.11 -4.83
CA ARG A 235 -13.58 9.15 -3.79
C ARG A 235 -12.52 8.97 -2.72
N ASP A 236 -11.80 10.05 -2.44
CA ASP A 236 -10.92 10.12 -1.28
C ASP A 236 -11.76 10.16 0.01
N THR A 237 -11.59 9.17 0.84
CA THR A 237 -12.30 9.06 2.12
C THR A 237 -11.38 9.52 3.26
N LEU A 238 -11.81 10.56 3.96
CA LEU A 238 -11.13 11.07 5.15
C LEU A 238 -11.79 10.47 6.40
N ILE A 239 -11.06 9.72 7.20
CA ILE A 239 -11.58 9.02 8.38
C ILE A 239 -11.15 9.74 9.67
N GLY A 240 -12.11 10.00 10.56
CA GLY A 240 -11.85 10.49 11.91
C GLY A 240 -11.56 11.99 12.02
N SER A 241 -11.40 12.71 10.90
CA SER A 241 -11.20 14.15 10.89
C SER A 241 -12.09 14.85 9.85
N THR A 242 -12.16 16.16 9.94
CA THR A 242 -12.88 16.99 8.96
C THR A 242 -12.13 18.32 8.78
N PRO A 243 -12.22 18.99 7.62
CA PRO A 243 -11.65 20.33 7.42
C PRO A 243 -12.10 21.31 8.50
N ARG A 244 -13.39 21.27 8.87
CA ARG A 244 -13.97 22.12 9.91
C ARG A 244 -13.39 21.85 11.31
N ARG A 245 -13.16 20.56 11.66
CA ARG A 245 -12.55 20.17 12.94
C ARG A 245 -11.11 20.67 13.00
N LEU A 246 -10.33 20.41 11.95
CA LEU A 246 -8.93 20.78 11.87
C LEU A 246 -8.74 22.30 12.05
N ARG A 247 -9.54 23.10 11.32
CA ARG A 247 -9.51 24.55 11.46
C ARG A 247 -9.93 25.03 12.87
N ARG A 248 -11.04 24.49 13.42
CA ARG A 248 -11.61 25.02 14.67
C ARG A 248 -10.87 24.59 15.92
N ARG A 249 -10.37 23.34 15.96
CA ARG A 249 -9.74 22.77 17.15
C ARG A 249 -8.23 22.91 17.15
N HIS A 250 -7.64 22.92 15.96
CA HIS A 250 -6.19 22.89 15.79
C HIS A 250 -5.62 24.14 15.16
N GLY A 251 -6.46 25.14 14.82
CA GLY A 251 -6.02 26.40 14.26
C GLY A 251 -5.39 26.31 12.86
N VAL A 252 -5.50 25.15 12.19
CA VAL A 252 -4.92 24.97 10.86
C VAL A 252 -5.70 25.77 9.83
N GLU A 253 -5.00 26.58 9.06
CA GLU A 253 -5.59 27.32 7.94
C GLU A 253 -5.70 26.42 6.70
N LEU A 254 -6.85 26.53 6.02
CA LEU A 254 -7.16 25.68 4.87
C LEU A 254 -7.13 26.48 3.58
N HIS A 255 -6.44 25.94 2.58
CA HIS A 255 -6.31 26.50 1.24
C HIS A 255 -6.83 25.54 0.18
N GLY A 256 -7.17 26.09 -0.98
CA GLY A 256 -7.43 25.31 -2.18
C GLY A 256 -6.17 24.61 -2.71
N ARG A 257 -6.23 24.08 -3.92
CA ARG A 257 -5.09 23.44 -4.57
C ARG A 257 -3.91 24.39 -4.71
N ALA A 258 -2.72 24.01 -4.28
CA ALA A 258 -1.47 24.68 -4.63
C ALA A 258 -1.20 24.48 -6.14
N VAL A 259 -1.03 25.58 -6.88
CA VAL A 259 -0.95 25.56 -8.36
C VAL A 259 0.36 26.09 -8.91
N ALA A 260 1.08 26.93 -8.15
CA ALA A 260 2.38 27.46 -8.53
C ALA A 260 3.19 27.84 -7.28
N ALA A 261 4.50 28.02 -7.45
CA ALA A 261 5.37 28.57 -6.43
C ALA A 261 6.38 29.54 -7.06
N SER A 262 6.95 30.45 -6.26
CA SER A 262 8.04 31.34 -6.68
C SER A 262 8.79 31.81 -5.44
N GLY A 263 10.09 31.53 -5.35
CA GLY A 263 10.86 31.77 -4.13
C GLY A 263 10.28 30.98 -2.96
N SER A 264 9.93 31.64 -1.87
CA SER A 264 9.26 31.03 -0.72
C SER A 264 7.73 31.12 -0.76
N ILE A 265 7.14 31.63 -1.85
CA ILE A 265 5.71 31.88 -1.95
C ILE A 265 5.01 30.79 -2.74
N VAL A 266 3.98 30.17 -2.15
CA VAL A 266 3.07 29.23 -2.81
C VAL A 266 1.76 29.95 -3.15
N ARG A 267 1.28 29.80 -4.39
CA ARG A 267 0.01 30.32 -4.88
C ARG A 267 -1.02 29.20 -4.99
N PHE A 268 -2.24 29.48 -4.56
CA PHE A 268 -3.37 28.56 -4.60
C PHE A 268 -4.33 28.88 -5.76
N ALA A 269 -5.26 27.97 -6.01
CA ALA A 269 -6.22 28.05 -7.12
C ALA A 269 -7.21 29.23 -7.02
N ASP A 270 -7.35 29.83 -5.85
CA ASP A 270 -8.14 31.03 -5.57
C ASP A 270 -7.29 32.33 -5.57
N ASP A 271 -6.07 32.26 -6.14
CA ASP A 271 -5.07 33.30 -6.20
C ASP A 271 -4.51 33.77 -4.84
N ALA A 272 -4.93 33.19 -3.73
CA ALA A 272 -4.29 33.42 -2.44
C ALA A 272 -2.81 32.97 -2.49
N GLN A 273 -1.97 33.68 -1.74
CA GLN A 273 -0.54 33.46 -1.65
C GLN A 273 -0.10 33.23 -0.21
N LEU A 274 0.90 32.39 -0.01
CA LEU A 274 1.44 32.05 1.29
C LEU A 274 2.96 31.94 1.22
N ALA A 275 3.66 32.75 2.02
CA ALA A 275 5.10 32.56 2.23
C ALA A 275 5.31 31.43 3.26
N VAL A 276 6.17 30.46 2.93
CA VAL A 276 6.39 29.25 3.72
C VAL A 276 7.87 29.08 4.06
N ALA A 277 8.15 28.53 5.25
CA ALA A 277 9.49 28.05 5.63
C ALA A 277 9.68 26.58 5.26
N SER A 278 8.60 25.81 5.26
CA SER A 278 8.65 24.38 4.95
C SER A 278 7.40 23.91 4.20
N VAL A 279 7.58 22.90 3.34
CA VAL A 279 6.48 22.23 2.64
C VAL A 279 6.58 20.72 2.87
N ILE A 280 5.48 20.10 3.31
CA ILE A 280 5.34 18.65 3.41
C ILE A 280 4.39 18.16 2.33
N TRP A 281 4.92 17.38 1.40
CA TRP A 281 4.18 16.80 0.29
C TRP A 281 3.48 15.51 0.75
N ALA A 282 2.23 15.63 1.20
CA ALA A 282 1.35 14.50 1.52
C ALA A 282 0.47 14.14 0.30
N THR A 283 1.08 14.15 -0.86
CA THR A 283 0.45 14.08 -2.19
C THR A 283 0.30 12.66 -2.71
N GLY A 284 0.60 11.67 -1.86
CA GLY A 284 0.43 10.25 -2.17
C GLY A 284 1.58 9.66 -2.97
N PHE A 285 1.26 8.60 -3.70
CA PHE A 285 2.26 7.76 -4.36
C PHE A 285 1.84 7.49 -5.80
N ARG A 286 2.82 7.20 -6.63
CA ARG A 286 2.62 6.57 -7.93
C ARG A 286 2.97 5.10 -7.82
N THR A 287 2.24 4.28 -8.53
CA THR A 287 2.59 2.89 -8.73
C THR A 287 3.69 2.84 -9.78
N ASP A 288 4.75 2.12 -9.50
CA ASP A 288 5.82 1.85 -10.44
C ASP A 288 5.99 0.34 -10.60
N HIS A 289 5.62 -0.15 -11.77
CA HIS A 289 5.77 -1.55 -12.17
C HIS A 289 6.70 -1.69 -13.39
N SER A 290 7.51 -0.68 -13.70
CA SER A 290 8.44 -0.66 -14.85
C SER A 290 9.50 -1.77 -14.81
N TRP A 291 9.71 -2.34 -13.61
CA TRP A 291 10.60 -3.46 -13.36
C TRP A 291 9.99 -4.84 -13.70
N ILE A 292 8.72 -4.88 -14.17
CA ILE A 292 8.04 -6.11 -14.57
C ILE A 292 7.99 -6.16 -16.10
N ASP A 293 8.78 -7.07 -16.67
CA ASP A 293 8.81 -7.36 -18.11
C ASP A 293 7.93 -8.57 -18.40
N ALA A 294 6.61 -8.33 -18.43
CA ALA A 294 5.59 -9.30 -18.76
C ALA A 294 4.37 -8.60 -19.40
N PRO A 295 3.59 -9.29 -20.26
CA PRO A 295 2.46 -8.69 -20.99
C PRO A 295 1.23 -8.53 -20.09
N VAL A 296 1.31 -7.64 -19.10
CA VAL A 296 0.26 -7.41 -18.09
C VAL A 296 -0.18 -5.95 -18.01
N PHE A 297 0.29 -5.11 -18.93
CA PHE A 297 -0.04 -3.69 -18.95
C PHE A 297 -0.83 -3.33 -20.21
N ASP A 298 -1.80 -2.42 -20.07
CA ASP A 298 -2.51 -1.85 -21.22
C ASP A 298 -1.62 -0.85 -21.99
N GLN A 299 -2.15 -0.32 -23.10
CA GLN A 299 -1.44 0.66 -23.94
C GLN A 299 -1.06 1.96 -23.23
N ALA A 300 -1.68 2.25 -22.08
CA ALA A 300 -1.37 3.39 -21.23
C ALA A 300 -0.40 3.03 -20.07
N GLY A 301 0.15 1.82 -20.05
CA GLY A 301 1.05 1.32 -19.01
C GLY A 301 0.35 0.99 -17.69
N ARG A 302 -0.97 0.85 -17.68
CA ARG A 302 -1.72 0.48 -16.47
C ARG A 302 -1.82 -1.03 -16.36
N LEU A 303 -1.59 -1.54 -15.15
CA LEU A 303 -1.70 -2.96 -14.83
C LEU A 303 -3.13 -3.47 -15.11
N GLU A 304 -3.25 -4.52 -15.90
CA GLU A 304 -4.50 -5.24 -16.17
C GLU A 304 -4.58 -6.51 -15.33
N HIS A 305 -5.62 -6.59 -14.51
CA HIS A 305 -5.85 -7.77 -13.67
C HIS A 305 -7.33 -7.93 -13.31
N LYS A 306 -7.72 -9.14 -12.98
CA LYS A 306 -9.00 -9.44 -12.35
C LYS A 306 -8.76 -10.03 -10.96
N ARG A 307 -9.01 -9.25 -9.91
CA ARG A 307 -8.74 -9.61 -8.50
C ARG A 307 -7.30 -10.11 -8.27
N GLY A 308 -6.32 -9.43 -8.91
CA GLY A 308 -4.91 -9.79 -8.79
C GLY A 308 -4.40 -10.84 -9.78
N VAL A 309 -5.27 -11.57 -10.47
CA VAL A 309 -4.88 -12.51 -11.53
C VAL A 309 -4.66 -11.75 -12.81
N THR A 310 -3.49 -11.92 -13.45
CA THR A 310 -3.11 -11.25 -14.71
C THR A 310 -3.33 -12.13 -15.92
N ALA A 311 -3.16 -11.55 -17.12
CA ALA A 311 -3.16 -12.31 -18.37
C ALA A 311 -1.88 -13.14 -18.56
N SER A 312 -0.78 -12.83 -17.86
CA SER A 312 0.45 -13.63 -17.87
C SER A 312 0.31 -14.79 -16.91
N PRO A 313 0.23 -16.06 -17.39
CA PRO A 313 0.00 -17.21 -16.53
C PRO A 313 1.09 -17.33 -15.46
N GLY A 314 0.68 -17.49 -14.20
CA GLY A 314 1.60 -17.59 -13.05
C GLY A 314 2.06 -16.24 -12.47
N LEU A 315 1.60 -15.09 -13.00
CA LEU A 315 1.90 -13.78 -12.40
C LEU A 315 0.66 -13.19 -11.74
N TYR A 316 0.79 -12.89 -10.47
CA TYR A 316 -0.29 -12.42 -9.62
C TYR A 316 0.09 -11.16 -8.84
N PHE A 317 -0.93 -10.42 -8.39
CA PHE A 317 -0.79 -9.26 -7.51
C PHE A 317 -1.65 -9.42 -6.26
N VAL A 318 -1.15 -8.93 -5.13
CA VAL A 318 -1.91 -8.89 -3.87
C VAL A 318 -1.60 -7.62 -3.09
N GLY A 319 -2.63 -7.03 -2.46
CA GLY A 319 -2.48 -5.84 -1.62
C GLY A 319 -2.54 -4.50 -2.36
N LEU A 320 -3.00 -4.47 -3.60
CA LEU A 320 -3.22 -3.20 -4.34
C LEU A 320 -4.48 -2.49 -3.82
N SER A 321 -4.46 -1.16 -3.81
CA SER A 321 -5.64 -0.36 -3.48
C SER A 321 -6.79 -0.69 -4.43
N TRP A 322 -7.95 -1.04 -3.88
CA TRP A 322 -9.12 -1.39 -4.67
C TRP A 322 -8.90 -2.55 -5.67
N GLN A 323 -7.99 -3.44 -5.38
CA GLN A 323 -7.75 -4.64 -6.20
C GLN A 323 -9.04 -5.43 -6.46
N HIS A 324 -9.88 -5.57 -5.44
CA HIS A 324 -11.18 -6.21 -5.48
C HIS A 324 -12.23 -5.44 -4.68
N THR A 325 -11.87 -5.02 -3.47
CA THR A 325 -12.73 -4.29 -2.53
C THR A 325 -11.99 -3.10 -1.93
N ARG A 326 -12.70 -2.30 -1.11
CA ARG A 326 -12.04 -1.26 -0.30
C ARG A 326 -10.99 -1.83 0.65
N GLY A 327 -11.21 -3.06 1.10
CA GLY A 327 -10.34 -3.76 2.05
C GLY A 327 -9.03 -4.27 1.47
N SER A 328 -8.91 -4.45 0.15
CA SER A 328 -7.80 -5.18 -0.50
C SER A 328 -6.39 -4.72 -0.09
N ALA A 329 -6.21 -3.45 0.28
CA ALA A 329 -4.94 -2.90 0.79
C ALA A 329 -4.94 -2.62 2.30
N LEU A 330 -6.02 -2.90 3.02
CA LEU A 330 -6.11 -2.71 4.47
C LEU A 330 -5.59 -3.96 5.21
N LEU A 331 -4.91 -3.75 6.32
CA LEU A 331 -4.19 -4.78 7.08
C LEU A 331 -5.03 -6.05 7.30
N GLY A 332 -6.22 -5.92 7.87
CA GLY A 332 -7.01 -7.10 8.24
C GLY A 332 -7.86 -7.70 7.11
N TRP A 333 -8.03 -7.02 5.97
CA TRP A 333 -8.84 -7.52 4.84
C TRP A 333 -8.03 -7.99 3.65
N VAL A 334 -6.74 -7.68 3.59
CA VAL A 334 -5.83 -8.19 2.54
C VAL A 334 -5.82 -9.73 2.49
N LYS A 335 -6.13 -10.37 3.60
CA LYS A 335 -6.24 -11.83 3.73
C LYS A 335 -7.24 -12.45 2.77
N ASP A 336 -8.35 -11.75 2.45
CA ASP A 336 -9.40 -12.27 1.57
C ASP A 336 -8.90 -12.39 0.11
N ASP A 337 -8.02 -11.47 -0.31
CA ASP A 337 -7.37 -11.52 -1.62
C ASP A 337 -6.13 -12.44 -1.60
N ALA A 338 -5.40 -12.51 -0.49
CA ALA A 338 -4.30 -13.46 -0.32
C ALA A 338 -4.78 -14.92 -0.41
N GLU A 339 -5.90 -15.25 0.25
CA GLU A 339 -6.52 -16.58 0.14
C GLU A 339 -6.93 -16.89 -1.30
N HIS A 340 -7.56 -15.91 -2.00
CA HIS A 340 -7.95 -16.07 -3.38
C HIS A 340 -6.74 -16.34 -4.29
N ILE A 341 -5.66 -15.57 -4.16
CA ILE A 341 -4.44 -15.78 -4.96
C ILE A 341 -3.78 -17.13 -4.61
N ALA A 342 -3.75 -17.55 -3.34
CA ALA A 342 -3.25 -18.85 -2.96
C ALA A 342 -4.03 -20.03 -3.62
N GLN A 343 -5.34 -19.87 -3.77
CA GLN A 343 -6.18 -20.83 -4.52
C GLN A 343 -5.82 -20.85 -6.01
N GLN A 344 -5.52 -19.69 -6.62
CA GLN A 344 -5.07 -19.61 -8.01
C GLN A 344 -3.70 -20.28 -8.18
N VAL A 345 -2.77 -20.03 -7.25
CA VAL A 345 -1.46 -20.69 -7.22
C VAL A 345 -1.61 -22.22 -7.17
N ALA A 346 -2.43 -22.74 -6.27
CA ALA A 346 -2.67 -24.17 -6.14
C ALA A 346 -3.32 -24.82 -7.37
N SER A 347 -4.13 -24.06 -8.10
CA SER A 347 -4.82 -24.53 -9.31
C SER A 347 -4.00 -24.37 -10.59
N PHE A 348 -2.86 -23.67 -10.51
CA PHE A 348 -2.01 -23.44 -11.67
C PHE A 348 -1.50 -24.76 -12.29
N ARG A 349 -1.52 -24.82 -13.62
CA ARG A 349 -0.94 -25.94 -14.39
C ARG A 349 -0.04 -25.34 -15.45
N PRO A 350 1.27 -25.68 -15.48
CA PRO A 350 2.18 -25.28 -16.54
C PRO A 350 1.69 -25.75 -17.91
N ALA A 351 1.94 -24.99 -18.96
CA ALA A 351 1.46 -25.29 -20.32
C ALA A 351 1.92 -26.68 -20.83
N ALA A 352 3.15 -27.09 -20.52
CA ALA A 352 3.69 -28.39 -20.90
C ALA A 352 2.93 -29.57 -20.30
N ALA A 353 2.33 -29.44 -19.13
CA ALA A 353 1.50 -30.49 -18.51
C ALA A 353 0.12 -30.62 -19.17
N SER A 354 -0.38 -29.56 -19.82
CA SER A 354 -1.65 -29.54 -20.52
C SER A 354 -1.61 -30.28 -21.85
N GLU A 355 -0.49 -30.23 -22.58
CA GLU A 355 -0.31 -30.95 -23.85
C GLU A 355 -0.18 -32.48 -23.64
N LEU A 356 0.50 -32.91 -22.58
CA LEU A 356 0.62 -34.33 -22.23
C LEU A 356 -0.72 -34.96 -21.79
N ALA A 357 -1.57 -34.18 -21.11
CA ALA A 357 -2.90 -34.66 -20.71
C ALA A 357 -3.88 -34.76 -21.90
N ALA A 358 -3.73 -33.90 -22.90
CA ALA A 358 -4.54 -33.92 -24.13
C ALA A 358 -4.12 -35.04 -25.10
N ALA A 359 -2.84 -35.46 -25.08
CA ALA A 359 -2.29 -36.51 -25.93
C ALA A 359 -2.52 -37.93 -25.39
N GLY A 360 -2.99 -38.09 -24.14
CA GLY A 360 -3.08 -39.35 -23.43
C GLY A 360 -4.45 -40.06 -23.47
N THR A 361 -5.41 -39.67 -24.32
CA THR A 361 -6.67 -40.40 -24.49
C THR A 361 -6.52 -41.38 -25.66
N PRO A 362 -6.31 -42.69 -25.46
CA PRO A 362 -6.36 -43.66 -26.57
C PRO A 362 -7.82 -43.77 -26.99
N THR A 363 -8.08 -43.43 -28.24
CA THR A 363 -9.30 -43.89 -28.92
C THR A 363 -9.28 -45.39 -29.02
N THR A 364 -10.06 -46.09 -28.19
CA THR A 364 -10.41 -47.49 -28.39
C THR A 364 -11.52 -47.52 -29.43
N ASP A 365 -11.17 -48.00 -30.60
CA ASP A 365 -12.12 -48.58 -31.56
C ASP A 365 -12.70 -49.92 -31.04
#